data_7bad58193d5a0b420acca86d442811ad
#
_entry.id   7bad58193d5a0b420acca86d442811ad
#
_cell.length_a   1.000
_cell.length_b   1.000
_cell.length_c   1.000
_cell.angle_alpha   90.00
_cell.angle_beta   90.00
_cell.angle_gamma   90.00
#
_symmetry.space_group_name_H-M   'P 1'
#
loop_
_entity.id
_entity.type
_entity.pdbx_description
1 polymer ?
#
loop_
_entity_poly.entity_id
_entity_poly.type
_entity_poly.pdbx_seq_one_letter_code
_entity_poly.pdbx_strand_id
1 'polypeptide(L)'
;MIRNLGEIGVNLQKIVTRLQSNQNLLKLLYYTDKDPFAFPELTKEQIKNEVFEKLIKVVPRIGPKETAASLVAIRVVNGRNNSENNQIEDIQIAIEIFVPLTQWFIKDSNLRPFAIMGEIQKSLNGKNIDGFGKLQGGDFDLNFLTEEMSCYEMTYVITTYD
;
A
#
# COMPACT_ATOMS: atom_id res chain seq x y z
N MET A 1 -9.33 -9.14 -15.69
CA MET A 1 -8.46 -10.33 -15.82
C MET A 1 -7.10 -9.92 -16.31
N ILE A 2 -6.05 -10.43 -15.69
CA ILE A 2 -4.67 -10.24 -16.15
C ILE A 2 -4.37 -11.34 -17.16
N ARG A 3 -4.16 -10.95 -18.41
CA ARG A 3 -3.95 -11.90 -19.50
C ARG A 3 -2.49 -12.32 -19.65
N ASN A 4 -1.57 -11.49 -19.24
CA ASN A 4 -0.15 -11.78 -19.33
C ASN A 4 0.67 -11.00 -18.29
N LEU A 5 1.91 -11.42 -18.09
CA LEU A 5 2.82 -10.80 -17.12
C LEU A 5 3.09 -9.32 -17.39
N GLY A 6 3.05 -8.89 -18.66
CA GLY A 6 3.27 -7.49 -19.01
C GLY A 6 2.21 -6.52 -18.52
N GLU A 7 1.03 -7.02 -18.17
CA GLU A 7 -0.08 -6.19 -17.67
C GLU A 7 0.00 -5.93 -16.14
N ILE A 8 0.84 -6.67 -15.43
CA ILE A 8 0.92 -6.57 -13.97
C ILE A 8 1.27 -5.14 -13.53
N GLY A 9 2.27 -4.53 -14.14
CA GLY A 9 2.71 -3.19 -13.78
C GLY A 9 1.62 -2.14 -13.94
N VAL A 10 0.90 -2.18 -15.05
CA VAL A 10 -0.22 -1.26 -15.32
C VAL A 10 -1.33 -1.46 -14.28
N ASN A 11 -1.62 -2.69 -13.93
CA ASN A 11 -2.67 -3.00 -12.97
C ASN A 11 -2.28 -2.65 -11.53
N LEU A 12 -0.99 -2.75 -11.17
CA LEU A 12 -0.50 -2.25 -9.87
C LEU A 12 -0.74 -0.75 -9.70
N GLN A 13 -0.63 0.03 -10.77
CA GLN A 13 -0.94 1.47 -10.73
C GLN A 13 -2.41 1.75 -10.37
N LYS A 14 -3.32 0.83 -10.67
CA LYS A 14 -4.72 0.94 -10.26
C LYS A 14 -4.88 0.81 -8.75
N ILE A 15 -4.08 -0.04 -8.11
CA ILE A 15 -4.02 -0.13 -6.64
C ILE A 15 -3.49 1.19 -6.06
N VAL A 16 -2.41 1.72 -6.63
CA VAL A 16 -1.85 3.02 -6.22
C VAL A 16 -2.91 4.12 -6.32
N THR A 17 -3.60 4.21 -7.45
CA THR A 17 -4.67 5.19 -7.67
C THR A 17 -5.78 5.06 -6.63
N ARG A 18 -6.15 3.84 -6.30
CA ARG A 18 -7.17 3.57 -5.28
C ARG A 18 -6.73 4.04 -3.89
N LEU A 19 -5.50 3.77 -3.51
CA LEU A 19 -4.94 4.25 -2.25
C LEU A 19 -4.83 5.78 -2.23
N GLN A 20 -4.44 6.40 -3.33
CA GLN A 20 -4.36 7.86 -3.48
C GLN A 20 -5.72 8.56 -3.42
N SER A 21 -6.82 7.86 -3.62
CA SER A 21 -8.17 8.40 -3.45
C SER A 21 -8.65 8.41 -2.00
N ASN A 22 -7.92 7.82 -1.08
CA ASN A 22 -8.25 7.78 0.35
C ASN A 22 -7.55 8.91 1.10
N GLN A 23 -8.26 10.01 1.34
CA GLN A 23 -7.69 11.18 2.02
C GLN A 23 -7.23 10.90 3.46
N ASN A 24 -7.88 10.01 4.18
CA ASN A 24 -7.43 9.63 5.52
C ASN A 24 -6.07 8.94 5.48
N LEU A 25 -5.86 8.04 4.52
CA LEU A 25 -4.56 7.43 4.29
C LEU A 25 -3.50 8.47 3.94
N LEU A 26 -3.83 9.38 3.02
CA LEU A 26 -2.90 10.43 2.60
C LEU A 26 -2.48 11.34 3.76
N LYS A 27 -3.43 11.72 4.62
CA LYS A 27 -3.14 12.53 5.81
C LYS A 27 -2.21 11.81 6.78
N LEU A 28 -2.41 10.51 6.99
CA LEU A 28 -1.55 9.70 7.86
C LEU A 28 -0.12 9.58 7.34
N LEU A 29 0.07 9.58 6.03
CA LEU A 29 1.40 9.50 5.41
C LEU A 29 2.08 10.88 5.32
N TYR A 30 1.32 11.91 5.00
CA TYR A 30 1.86 13.23 4.68
C TYR A 30 2.12 14.09 5.92
N TYR A 31 1.17 14.13 6.87
CA TYR A 31 1.28 14.94 8.08
C TYR A 31 1.94 14.14 9.19
N THR A 32 3.05 14.68 9.73
CA THR A 32 3.85 14.02 10.76
C THR A 32 3.35 14.29 12.18
N ASP A 33 2.40 15.20 12.33
CA ASP A 33 1.82 15.61 13.61
C ASP A 33 1.01 14.48 14.26
N LYS A 34 0.78 14.61 15.56
CA LYS A 34 -0.02 13.63 16.32
C LYS A 34 -1.50 13.62 15.94
N ASP A 35 -2.01 14.69 15.36
CA ASP A 35 -3.39 14.79 14.86
C ASP A 35 -3.41 15.08 13.35
N PRO A 36 -3.08 14.08 12.53
CA PRO A 36 -2.99 14.29 11.08
C PRO A 36 -4.36 14.63 10.46
N PHE A 37 -5.45 14.21 11.08
CA PHE A 37 -6.79 14.46 10.56
C PHE A 37 -7.30 15.88 10.79
N ALA A 38 -6.65 16.64 11.67
CA ALA A 38 -6.96 18.07 11.87
C ALA A 38 -6.51 18.96 10.70
N PHE A 39 -5.66 18.44 9.82
CA PHE A 39 -5.14 19.17 8.67
C PHE A 39 -6.04 19.00 7.44
N PRO A 40 -5.98 19.93 6.48
CA PRO A 40 -6.81 19.88 5.29
C PRO A 40 -6.47 18.68 4.39
N GLU A 41 -7.43 18.33 3.53
CA GLU A 41 -7.20 17.33 2.49
C GLU A 41 -6.07 17.75 1.54
N LEU A 42 -5.33 16.78 1.04
CA LEU A 42 -4.29 17.01 0.06
C LEU A 42 -4.93 17.38 -1.30
N THR A 43 -4.36 18.38 -1.95
CA THR A 43 -4.74 18.75 -3.31
C THR A 43 -4.21 17.74 -4.33
N LYS A 44 -4.78 17.75 -5.53
CA LYS A 44 -4.30 16.91 -6.64
C LYS A 44 -2.82 17.17 -6.96
N GLU A 45 -2.39 18.43 -6.85
CA GLU A 45 -1.00 18.81 -7.07
C GLU A 45 -0.07 18.24 -6.00
N GLN A 46 -0.45 18.33 -4.73
CA GLN A 46 0.29 17.71 -3.63
C GLN A 46 0.40 16.19 -3.79
N ILE A 47 -0.68 15.52 -4.18
CA ILE A 47 -0.67 14.08 -4.41
C ILE A 47 0.30 13.74 -5.54
N LYS A 48 0.26 14.46 -6.65
CA LYS A 48 1.15 14.24 -7.80
C LYS A 48 2.61 14.47 -7.46
N ASN A 49 2.93 15.54 -6.74
CA ASN A 49 4.30 15.99 -6.54
C ASN A 49 4.95 15.45 -5.27
N GLU A 50 4.16 15.11 -4.23
CA GLU A 50 4.68 14.79 -2.91
C GLU A 50 4.28 13.39 -2.40
N VAL A 51 3.28 12.77 -2.98
CA VAL A 51 2.81 11.42 -2.59
C VAL A 51 3.19 10.37 -3.60
N PHE A 52 2.90 10.60 -4.88
CA PHE A 52 3.17 9.64 -5.95
C PHE A 52 4.66 9.35 -6.06
N GLU A 53 5.01 8.07 -6.02
CA GLU A 53 6.39 7.56 -6.03
C GLU A 53 7.28 8.03 -4.86
N LYS A 54 6.70 8.70 -3.88
CA LYS A 54 7.42 9.17 -2.67
C LYS A 54 6.88 8.55 -1.39
N LEU A 55 5.57 8.64 -1.16
CA LEU A 55 4.90 8.10 0.02
C LEU A 55 4.04 6.86 -0.29
N ILE A 56 3.64 6.69 -1.53
CA ILE A 56 3.04 5.45 -2.05
C ILE A 56 3.86 5.02 -3.26
N LYS A 57 4.54 3.88 -3.14
CA LYS A 57 5.51 3.41 -4.13
C LYS A 57 5.19 2.01 -4.61
N VAL A 58 5.53 1.73 -5.86
CA VAL A 58 5.61 0.37 -6.41
C VAL A 58 7.07 0.04 -6.61
N VAL A 59 7.67 -0.62 -5.63
CA VAL A 59 9.10 -0.96 -5.63
C VAL A 59 9.31 -2.32 -4.98
N PRO A 60 10.31 -3.08 -5.42
CA PRO A 60 10.60 -4.39 -4.85
C PRO A 60 11.21 -4.31 -3.44
N ARG A 61 11.85 -3.19 -3.11
CA ARG A 61 12.52 -2.99 -1.82
C ARG A 61 12.68 -1.50 -1.52
N ILE A 62 12.58 -1.14 -0.25
CA ILE A 62 12.89 0.21 0.23
C ILE A 62 14.31 0.23 0.81
N GLY A 63 15.10 1.20 0.36
CA GLY A 63 16.45 1.43 0.90
C GLY A 63 16.42 2.18 2.23
N PRO A 64 17.48 2.03 3.07
CA PRO A 64 17.54 2.67 4.38
C PRO A 64 17.53 4.20 4.35
N LYS A 65 17.93 4.82 3.25
CA LYS A 65 17.89 6.29 3.09
C LYS A 65 16.49 6.87 2.87
N GLU A 66 15.51 6.01 2.55
CA GLU A 66 14.14 6.43 2.27
C GLU A 66 13.24 6.40 3.50
N THR A 67 13.80 6.05 4.66
CA THR A 67 13.05 5.72 5.89
C THR A 67 12.74 6.90 6.80
N ALA A 68 12.93 8.14 6.36
CA ALA A 68 12.63 9.33 7.18
C ALA A 68 11.13 9.72 7.22
N ALA A 69 10.30 9.06 6.42
CA ALA A 69 8.87 9.35 6.29
C ALA A 69 8.03 8.09 6.52
N SER A 70 6.76 8.30 6.93
CA SER A 70 5.76 7.24 6.85
C SER A 70 5.42 7.00 5.38
N LEU A 71 5.55 5.77 4.91
CA LEU A 71 5.30 5.46 3.51
C LEU A 71 4.77 4.03 3.32
N VAL A 72 4.17 3.80 2.16
CA VAL A 72 3.61 2.52 1.73
C VAL A 72 4.34 2.07 0.47
N ALA A 73 4.83 0.84 0.47
CA ALA A 73 5.48 0.21 -0.68
C ALA A 73 4.73 -1.04 -1.10
N ILE A 74 4.41 -1.15 -2.37
CA ILE A 74 3.66 -2.25 -2.95
C ILE A 74 4.60 -3.06 -3.84
N ARG A 75 4.58 -4.38 -3.68
CA ARG A 75 5.33 -5.30 -4.53
C ARG A 75 4.54 -6.56 -4.84
N VAL A 76 4.84 -7.16 -5.98
CA VAL A 76 4.40 -8.53 -6.28
C VAL A 76 5.39 -9.49 -5.61
N VAL A 77 4.85 -10.43 -4.84
CA VAL A 77 5.65 -11.46 -4.17
C VAL A 77 5.80 -12.68 -5.07
N ASN A 78 4.68 -13.16 -5.58
CA ASN A 78 4.63 -14.28 -6.50
C ASN A 78 3.35 -14.24 -7.34
N GLY A 79 3.30 -15.11 -8.33
CA GLY A 79 2.14 -15.30 -9.16
C GLY A 79 2.14 -16.71 -9.74
N ARG A 80 0.97 -17.17 -10.14
CA ARG A 80 0.80 -18.46 -10.80
C ARG A 80 0.26 -18.27 -12.21
N ASN A 81 0.99 -18.80 -13.17
CA ASN A 81 0.63 -18.77 -14.58
C ASN A 81 0.06 -20.12 -15.00
N ASN A 82 -1.06 -20.10 -15.72
CA ASN A 82 -1.56 -21.28 -16.39
C ASN A 82 -0.75 -21.55 -17.65
N SER A 83 -0.04 -22.66 -17.68
CA SER A 83 0.87 -23.01 -18.79
C SER A 83 0.16 -23.32 -20.12
N GLU A 84 -1.13 -23.63 -20.08
CA GLU A 84 -1.90 -23.98 -21.29
C GLU A 84 -2.34 -22.74 -22.07
N ASN A 85 -2.66 -21.67 -21.37
CA ASN A 85 -3.19 -20.43 -22.00
C ASN A 85 -2.44 -19.17 -21.66
N ASN A 86 -1.35 -19.25 -20.88
CA ASN A 86 -0.55 -18.11 -20.41
C ASN A 86 -1.32 -17.07 -19.60
N GLN A 87 -2.45 -17.43 -19.02
CA GLN A 87 -3.22 -16.55 -18.15
C GLN A 87 -2.67 -16.59 -16.72
N ILE A 88 -2.71 -15.45 -16.06
CA ILE A 88 -2.35 -15.36 -14.65
C ILE A 88 -3.57 -15.79 -13.81
N GLU A 89 -3.40 -16.82 -12.99
CA GLU A 89 -4.46 -17.34 -12.13
C GLU A 89 -4.50 -16.62 -10.79
N ASP A 90 -3.36 -16.54 -10.14
CA ASP A 90 -3.23 -15.90 -8.83
C ASP A 90 -2.02 -14.96 -8.80
N ILE A 91 -2.17 -13.85 -8.10
CA ILE A 91 -1.06 -12.96 -7.79
C ILE A 91 -1.10 -12.66 -6.29
N GLN A 92 0.03 -12.80 -5.64
CA GLN A 92 0.22 -12.37 -4.26
C GLN A 92 0.98 -11.06 -4.26
N ILE A 93 0.40 -10.05 -3.62
CA ILE A 93 1.06 -8.77 -3.39
C ILE A 93 1.33 -8.57 -1.91
N ALA A 94 2.43 -7.90 -1.60
CA ALA A 94 2.76 -7.43 -0.28
C ALA A 94 2.71 -5.91 -0.26
N ILE A 95 2.12 -5.36 0.79
CA ILE A 95 2.09 -3.92 1.04
C ILE A 95 2.84 -3.70 2.35
N GLU A 96 4.01 -3.08 2.23
CA GLU A 96 4.83 -2.73 3.38
C GLU A 96 4.50 -1.33 3.87
N ILE A 97 4.34 -1.20 5.18
CA ILE A 97 4.01 0.05 5.86
C ILE A 97 5.20 0.43 6.74
N PHE A 98 5.90 1.47 6.32
CA PHE A 98 7.05 2.02 7.06
C PHE A 98 6.59 3.21 7.89
N VAL A 99 6.87 3.18 9.19
CA VAL A 99 6.56 4.30 10.09
C VAL A 99 7.75 4.57 10.99
N PRO A 100 8.32 5.79 10.95
CA PRO A 100 9.34 6.22 11.89
C PRO A 100 8.81 6.18 13.33
N LEU A 101 9.61 5.75 14.28
CA LEU A 101 9.18 5.67 15.69
C LEU A 101 8.86 7.05 16.26
N THR A 102 9.43 8.12 15.72
CA THR A 102 9.08 9.51 16.05
C THR A 102 7.65 9.90 15.67
N GLN A 103 7.04 9.16 14.75
CA GLN A 103 5.67 9.38 14.28
C GLN A 103 4.69 8.30 14.75
N TRP A 104 5.11 7.46 15.70
CA TRP A 104 4.40 6.24 16.11
C TRP A 104 3.03 6.52 16.71
N PHE A 105 2.98 7.42 17.67
CA PHE A 105 1.73 7.75 18.37
C PHE A 105 0.97 8.86 17.64
N ILE A 106 -0.34 8.63 17.49
CA ILE A 106 -1.28 9.65 17.04
C ILE A 106 -2.36 9.86 18.09
N LYS A 107 -3.18 10.88 17.90
CA LYS A 107 -4.26 11.28 18.82
C LYS A 107 -5.18 10.10 19.19
N ASP A 108 -5.81 10.20 20.37
CA ASP A 108 -6.74 9.22 20.91
C ASP A 108 -6.10 7.85 21.20
N SER A 109 -4.85 7.87 21.63
CA SER A 109 -4.08 6.66 21.99
C SER A 109 -3.96 5.64 20.87
N ASN A 110 -4.07 6.08 19.63
CA ASN A 110 -3.92 5.23 18.46
C ASN A 110 -2.45 5.18 17.98
N LEU A 111 -2.13 4.17 17.22
CA LEU A 111 -0.82 3.96 16.63
C LEU A 111 -0.89 4.17 15.12
N ARG A 112 0.00 4.98 14.59
CA ARG A 112 0.02 5.33 13.17
C ARG A 112 0.07 4.13 12.22
N PRO A 113 0.92 3.11 12.43
CA PRO A 113 0.96 1.97 11.51
C PRO A 113 -0.37 1.22 11.44
N PHE A 114 -1.07 1.02 12.55
CA PHE A 114 -2.37 0.34 12.53
C PHE A 114 -3.46 1.22 11.91
N ALA A 115 -3.42 2.52 12.12
CA ALA A 115 -4.32 3.45 11.44
C ALA A 115 -4.12 3.42 9.91
N ILE A 116 -2.87 3.40 9.45
CA ILE A 116 -2.52 3.25 8.03
C ILE A 116 -3.05 1.92 7.48
N MET A 117 -2.77 0.81 8.16
CA MET A 117 -3.24 -0.51 7.74
C MET A 117 -4.78 -0.57 7.67
N GLY A 118 -5.46 0.05 8.63
CA GLY A 118 -6.92 0.13 8.61
C GLY A 118 -7.47 0.88 7.40
N GLU A 119 -6.84 1.96 6.99
CA GLU A 119 -7.25 2.71 5.79
C GLU A 119 -6.93 1.95 4.50
N ILE A 120 -5.80 1.24 4.45
CA ILE A 120 -5.48 0.33 3.33
C ILE A 120 -6.54 -0.76 3.22
N GLN A 121 -6.92 -1.37 4.34
CA GLN A 121 -7.95 -2.40 4.38
C GLN A 121 -9.30 -1.88 3.85
N LYS A 122 -9.73 -0.70 4.27
CA LYS A 122 -10.96 -0.07 3.75
C LYS A 122 -10.91 0.18 2.25
N SER A 123 -9.74 0.51 1.72
CA SER A 123 -9.56 0.81 0.30
C SER A 123 -9.51 -0.43 -0.59
N LEU A 124 -8.98 -1.54 -0.08
CA LEU A 124 -8.61 -2.70 -0.90
C LEU A 124 -9.37 -3.97 -0.58
N ASN A 125 -9.64 -4.27 0.71
CA ASN A 125 -10.16 -5.57 1.08
C ASN A 125 -11.55 -5.85 0.51
N GLY A 126 -11.69 -6.96 -0.19
CA GLY A 126 -12.92 -7.35 -0.85
C GLY A 126 -13.30 -6.49 -2.04
N LYS A 127 -12.46 -5.54 -2.44
CA LYS A 127 -12.73 -4.65 -3.57
C LYS A 127 -12.27 -5.27 -4.87
N ASN A 128 -13.11 -5.10 -5.89
CA ASN A 128 -12.75 -5.46 -7.25
C ASN A 128 -12.01 -4.29 -7.90
N ILE A 129 -10.79 -4.57 -8.34
CA ILE A 129 -9.98 -3.61 -9.09
C ILE A 129 -10.08 -3.96 -10.56
N ASP A 130 -10.62 -3.06 -11.35
CA ASP A 130 -10.83 -3.27 -12.78
C ASP A 130 -9.55 -3.72 -13.49
N GLY A 131 -9.64 -4.82 -14.25
CA GLY A 131 -8.53 -5.44 -14.94
C GLY A 131 -7.58 -6.25 -14.07
N PHE A 132 -7.70 -6.17 -12.75
CA PHE A 132 -6.84 -6.89 -11.81
C PHE A 132 -7.56 -8.06 -11.13
N GLY A 133 -8.80 -7.85 -10.71
CA GLY A 133 -9.60 -8.81 -9.98
C GLY A 133 -9.91 -8.36 -8.56
N LYS A 134 -10.46 -9.28 -7.77
CA LYS A 134 -10.84 -9.02 -6.38
C LYS A 134 -9.67 -9.26 -5.43
N LEU A 135 -9.34 -8.26 -4.63
CA LEU A 135 -8.32 -8.37 -3.60
C LEU A 135 -8.91 -9.00 -2.34
N GLN A 136 -8.26 -10.06 -1.86
CA GLN A 136 -8.63 -10.74 -0.62
C GLN A 136 -7.39 -10.91 0.26
N GLY A 137 -7.57 -10.76 1.57
CA GLY A 137 -6.51 -10.90 2.53
C GLY A 137 -6.48 -9.75 3.53
N GLY A 138 -5.32 -9.16 3.71
CA GLY A 138 -5.07 -8.12 4.71
C GLY A 138 -4.47 -8.68 6.00
N ASP A 139 -4.04 -9.95 6.00
CA ASP A 139 -3.19 -10.48 7.06
C ASP A 139 -1.92 -9.65 7.14
N PHE A 140 -1.45 -9.42 8.35
CA PHE A 140 -0.29 -8.58 8.57
C PHE A 140 0.69 -9.21 9.54
N ASP A 141 1.96 -8.90 9.35
CA ASP A 141 3.07 -9.30 10.20
C ASP A 141 4.03 -8.13 10.41
N LEU A 142 4.73 -8.15 11.55
CA LEU A 142 5.87 -7.28 11.75
C LEU A 142 7.03 -7.81 10.90
N ASN A 143 7.42 -7.05 9.88
CA ASN A 143 8.50 -7.44 8.97
C ASN A 143 9.87 -7.15 9.58
N PHE A 144 10.09 -5.92 10.04
CA PHE A 144 11.28 -5.58 10.82
C PHE A 144 11.05 -4.38 11.74
N LEU A 145 11.92 -4.28 12.74
CA LEU A 145 11.96 -3.17 13.69
C LEU A 145 13.42 -2.77 13.91
N THR A 146 13.70 -1.47 13.80
CA THR A 146 14.97 -0.87 14.20
C THR A 146 14.73 0.15 15.30
N GLU A 147 15.80 0.79 15.80
CA GLU A 147 15.68 1.87 16.78
C GLU A 147 14.94 3.11 16.24
N GLU A 148 14.82 3.25 14.93
CA GLU A 148 14.27 4.44 14.27
C GLU A 148 12.99 4.16 13.48
N MET A 149 12.77 2.93 13.05
CA MET A 149 11.77 2.58 12.06
C MET A 149 11.08 1.25 12.34
N SER A 150 9.78 1.20 12.09
CA SER A 150 9.04 -0.06 11.99
C SER A 150 8.58 -0.32 10.56
N CYS A 151 8.49 -1.59 10.22
CA CYS A 151 7.88 -2.04 8.97
C CYS A 151 6.90 -3.19 9.25
N TYR A 152 5.63 -2.95 9.01
CA TYR A 152 4.61 -3.99 8.93
C TYR A 152 4.37 -4.36 7.47
N GLU A 153 3.97 -5.60 7.23
CA GLU A 153 3.62 -6.08 5.90
C GLU A 153 2.21 -6.64 5.90
N MET A 154 1.38 -6.17 4.97
CA MET A 154 0.08 -6.76 4.67
C MET A 154 0.17 -7.59 3.41
N THR A 155 -0.53 -8.72 3.38
CA THR A 155 -0.55 -9.62 2.21
C THR A 155 -1.96 -9.69 1.63
N TYR A 156 -2.07 -9.51 0.33
CA TYR A 156 -3.28 -9.70 -0.45
C TYR A 156 -3.07 -10.70 -1.56
N VAL A 157 -4.10 -11.48 -1.84
CA VAL A 157 -4.15 -12.38 -2.98
C VAL A 157 -5.21 -11.87 -3.95
N ILE A 158 -4.86 -11.85 -5.21
CA ILE A 158 -5.75 -11.53 -6.30
C ILE A 158 -5.95 -12.80 -7.11
N THR A 159 -7.18 -13.31 -7.10
CA THR A 159 -7.55 -14.45 -7.90
C THR A 159 -8.30 -13.95 -9.12
N THR A 160 -7.77 -14.27 -10.29
CA THR A 160 -8.39 -13.93 -11.55
C THR A 160 -9.27 -15.09 -11.99
N TYR A 161 -10.57 -14.97 -11.81
CA TYR A 161 -11.53 -15.90 -12.39
C TYR A 161 -12.06 -15.34 -13.71
N ASP A 162 -12.30 -16.25 -14.62
CA ASP A 162 -13.08 -15.96 -15.83
C ASP A 162 -14.56 -15.75 -15.51
#